data_c2135d0fa540abe628dc3fb6bb2df971
#
_entry.id   c2135d0fa540abe628dc3fb6bb2df971
#
_cell.length_a   1.000
_cell.length_b   1.000
_cell.length_c   1.000
_cell.angle_alpha   90.00
_cell.angle_beta   90.00
_cell.angle_gamma   90.00
#
_symmetry.space_group_name_H-M   'P 1'
#
loop_
_entity.id
_entity.type
_entity.pdbx_description
1 polymer ?
#
loop_
_entity_poly.entity_id
_entity_poly.type
_entity_poly.pdbx_seq_one_letter_code
_entity_poly.pdbx_strand_id
1 'polypeptide(L)'
;MDYNRLAELLFPHIQDTPADIEARYPARQLPEGAKVTRFAPSPTGFVHFGGLFPSTVGERLAHQSGGVFYLRIEDTDAKREVEGAAEGLIKTLAKYGINFDEGAILDEN
;
A
#
# COMPACT_ATOMS: atom_id res chain seq x y z
N MET A 1 2.80 37.53 -3.49
CA MET A 1 1.79 36.72 -2.76
C MET A 1 2.53 35.89 -1.72
N ASP A 2 2.06 35.93 -0.50
CA ASP A 2 2.63 35.08 0.58
C ASP A 2 1.95 33.70 0.52
N TYR A 3 2.64 32.76 -0.11
CA TYR A 3 2.15 31.39 -0.28
C TYR A 3 2.05 30.62 1.03
N ASN A 4 2.88 30.93 2.02
CA ASN A 4 2.83 30.29 3.35
C ASN A 4 1.53 30.67 4.05
N ARG A 5 1.21 31.97 4.07
CA ARG A 5 -0.05 32.46 4.64
C ARG A 5 -1.27 31.93 3.92
N LEU A 6 -1.19 31.79 2.60
CA LEU A 6 -2.28 31.18 1.83
C LEU A 6 -2.46 29.70 2.17
N ALA A 7 -1.37 28.95 2.29
CA ALA A 7 -1.41 27.54 2.70
C ALA A 7 -2.01 27.38 4.09
N GLU A 8 -1.61 28.20 5.07
CA GLU A 8 -2.19 28.19 6.42
C GLU A 8 -3.70 28.46 6.43
N LEU A 9 -4.15 29.37 5.59
CA LEU A 9 -5.57 29.69 5.48
C LEU A 9 -6.39 28.58 4.82
N LEU A 10 -5.83 27.92 3.81
CA LEU A 10 -6.50 26.84 3.07
C LEU A 10 -6.43 25.49 3.80
N PHE A 11 -5.33 25.25 4.52
CA PHE A 11 -5.05 23.99 5.15
C PHE A 11 -4.57 24.17 6.61
N PRO A 12 -5.38 24.76 7.50
CA PRO A 12 -4.96 25.13 8.85
C PRO A 12 -4.57 23.94 9.74
N HIS A 13 -4.93 22.73 9.35
CA HIS A 13 -4.63 21.51 10.11
C HIS A 13 -3.39 20.77 9.62
N ILE A 14 -2.78 21.21 8.52
CA ILE A 14 -1.56 20.60 7.98
C ILE A 14 -0.36 21.38 8.49
N GLN A 15 0.40 20.76 9.36
CA GLN A 15 1.61 21.34 9.95
C GLN A 15 2.90 20.70 9.44
N ASP A 16 2.79 19.51 8.82
CA ASP A 16 3.92 18.83 8.24
C ASP A 16 4.44 19.58 7.00
N THR A 17 5.73 19.81 6.96
CA THR A 17 6.43 20.29 5.77
C THR A 17 6.83 19.13 4.86
N PRO A 18 7.16 19.36 3.57
CA PRO A 18 7.73 18.34 2.72
C PRO A 18 8.96 17.64 3.35
N ALA A 19 9.82 18.39 4.03
CA ALA A 19 10.99 17.82 4.71
C ALA A 19 10.61 16.88 5.87
N ASP A 20 9.55 17.17 6.62
CA ASP A 20 9.04 16.29 7.68
C ASP A 20 8.52 14.98 7.09
N ILE A 21 7.83 15.05 5.95
CA ILE A 21 7.35 13.88 5.24
C ILE A 21 8.50 13.05 4.67
N GLU A 22 9.50 13.67 4.06
CA GLU A 22 10.69 12.97 3.56
C GLU A 22 11.48 12.30 4.69
N ALA A 23 11.58 12.92 5.84
CA ALA A 23 12.24 12.35 7.02
C ALA A 23 11.46 11.14 7.58
N ARG A 24 10.12 11.22 7.56
CA ARG A 24 9.24 10.14 8.02
C ARG A 24 9.20 8.95 7.04
N TYR A 25 9.29 9.24 5.74
CA TYR A 25 9.24 8.24 4.67
C TYR A 25 10.48 8.35 3.76
N PRO A 26 11.66 7.95 4.26
CA PRO A 26 12.89 8.03 3.48
C PRO A 26 12.82 7.16 2.23
N ALA A 27 13.58 7.54 1.20
CA ALA A 27 13.70 6.76 -0.02
C ALA A 27 14.22 5.33 0.27
N ARG A 28 13.63 4.34 -0.39
CA ARG A 28 14.08 2.95 -0.28
C ARG A 28 15.51 2.80 -0.82
N GLN A 29 16.32 2.03 -0.13
CA GLN A 29 17.66 1.65 -0.56
C GLN A 29 17.58 0.32 -1.32
N LEU A 30 17.37 0.39 -2.63
CA LEU A 30 17.19 -0.77 -3.48
C LEU A 30 18.32 -0.89 -4.51
N PRO A 31 18.67 -2.11 -4.95
CA PRO A 31 19.66 -2.32 -6.01
C PRO A 31 19.19 -1.72 -7.34
N GLU A 32 20.15 -1.43 -8.22
CA GLU A 32 19.84 -0.94 -9.56
C GLU A 32 18.94 -1.94 -10.32
N GLY A 33 17.90 -1.43 -10.97
CA GLY A 33 16.92 -2.25 -11.69
C GLY A 33 15.86 -2.92 -10.83
N ALA A 34 15.92 -2.75 -9.51
CA ALA A 34 14.89 -3.26 -8.62
C ALA A 34 13.51 -2.67 -8.93
N LYS A 35 12.49 -3.51 -8.89
CA LYS A 35 11.11 -3.13 -9.19
C LYS A 35 10.31 -2.97 -7.90
N VAL A 36 9.56 -1.88 -7.83
CA VAL A 36 8.56 -1.69 -6.77
C VAL A 36 7.20 -1.92 -7.39
N THR A 37 6.49 -2.92 -6.92
CA THR A 37 5.18 -3.31 -7.44
C THR A 37 4.13 -3.25 -6.34
N ARG A 38 2.88 -3.13 -6.75
CA ARG A 38 1.76 -2.97 -5.83
C ARG A 38 0.61 -3.90 -6.20
N PHE A 39 -0.03 -4.44 -5.18
CA PHE A 39 -1.38 -4.99 -5.28
C PHE A 39 -2.33 -4.14 -4.42
N ALA A 40 -3.41 -3.64 -5.01
CA ALA A 40 -4.33 -2.71 -4.36
C ALA A 40 -5.79 -3.20 -4.47
N PRO A 41 -6.15 -4.30 -3.80
CA PRO A 41 -7.49 -4.83 -3.82
C PRO A 41 -8.44 -4.02 -2.93
N SER A 42 -9.74 -4.06 -3.25
CA SER A 42 -10.79 -3.62 -2.35
C SER A 42 -11.20 -4.78 -1.42
N PRO A 43 -11.52 -4.52 -0.15
CA PRO A 43 -11.93 -5.54 0.82
C PRO A 43 -13.42 -5.91 0.62
N THR A 44 -13.77 -6.41 -0.57
CA THR A 44 -15.17 -6.68 -0.98
C THR A 44 -15.59 -8.14 -0.87
N GLY A 45 -14.80 -8.98 -0.20
CA GLY A 45 -15.08 -10.40 -0.01
C GLY A 45 -13.90 -11.30 -0.38
N PHE A 46 -14.19 -12.38 -1.11
CA PHE A 46 -13.17 -13.37 -1.42
C PHE A 46 -12.23 -12.93 -2.55
N VAL A 47 -10.95 -13.26 -2.40
CA VAL A 47 -9.98 -13.15 -3.50
C VAL A 47 -10.28 -14.24 -4.53
N HIS A 48 -10.45 -13.86 -5.78
CA HIS A 48 -10.62 -14.78 -6.90
C HIS A 48 -9.40 -14.74 -7.83
N PHE A 49 -9.37 -15.61 -8.84
CA PHE A 49 -8.25 -15.72 -9.78
C PHE A 49 -7.86 -14.41 -10.45
N GLY A 50 -8.84 -13.53 -10.73
CA GLY A 50 -8.58 -12.19 -11.25
C GLY A 50 -7.71 -11.30 -10.35
N GLY A 51 -7.72 -11.56 -9.03
CA GLY A 51 -6.85 -10.88 -8.06
C GLY A 51 -5.55 -11.64 -7.80
N LEU A 52 -5.58 -12.97 -7.75
CA LEU A 52 -4.40 -13.79 -7.47
C LEU A 52 -3.35 -13.71 -8.59
N PHE A 53 -3.78 -13.71 -9.85
CA PHE A 53 -2.86 -13.65 -10.98
C PHE A 53 -2.01 -12.35 -10.97
N PRO A 54 -2.57 -11.13 -10.97
CA PRO A 54 -1.77 -9.92 -10.95
C PRO A 54 -0.95 -9.75 -9.66
N SER A 55 -1.44 -10.22 -8.51
CA SER A 55 -0.67 -10.18 -7.27
C SER A 55 0.55 -11.11 -7.33
N THR A 56 0.40 -12.30 -7.90
CA THR A 56 1.52 -13.22 -8.12
C THR A 56 2.56 -12.63 -9.07
N VAL A 57 2.13 -12.06 -10.19
CA VAL A 57 3.04 -11.42 -11.15
C VAL A 57 3.78 -10.25 -10.48
N GLY A 58 3.06 -9.39 -9.77
CA GLY A 58 3.65 -8.26 -9.05
C GLY A 58 4.69 -8.70 -8.03
N GLU A 59 4.36 -9.67 -7.19
CA GLU A 59 5.26 -10.21 -6.18
C GLU A 59 6.52 -10.82 -6.80
N ARG A 60 6.38 -11.66 -7.83
CA ARG A 60 7.53 -12.29 -8.50
C ARG A 60 8.45 -11.27 -9.18
N LEU A 61 7.89 -10.27 -9.87
CA LEU A 61 8.69 -9.21 -10.50
C LEU A 61 9.47 -8.39 -9.48
N ALA A 62 8.88 -8.07 -8.34
CA ALA A 62 9.56 -7.36 -7.27
C ALA A 62 10.68 -8.22 -6.69
N HIS A 63 10.38 -9.41 -6.20
CA HIS A 63 11.34 -10.25 -5.48
C HIS A 63 12.47 -10.75 -6.37
N GLN A 64 12.20 -11.11 -7.63
CA GLN A 64 13.24 -11.50 -8.58
C GLN A 64 14.23 -10.37 -8.92
N SER A 65 13.80 -9.11 -8.81
CA SER A 65 14.64 -7.95 -9.05
C SER A 65 15.33 -7.40 -7.78
N GLY A 66 15.12 -8.01 -6.62
CA GLY A 66 15.58 -7.49 -5.33
C GLY A 66 14.82 -6.24 -4.89
N GLY A 67 13.61 -6.07 -5.37
CA GLY A 67 12.75 -4.93 -5.09
C GLY A 67 11.72 -5.20 -3.99
N VAL A 68 10.64 -4.45 -4.03
CA VAL A 68 9.59 -4.44 -2.99
C VAL A 68 8.22 -4.67 -3.61
N PHE A 69 7.48 -5.61 -3.04
CA PHE A 69 6.06 -5.80 -3.31
C PHE A 69 5.24 -5.30 -2.13
N TYR A 70 4.32 -4.35 -2.35
CA TYR A 70 3.50 -3.85 -1.28
C TYR A 70 2.00 -4.03 -1.52
N LEU A 71 1.29 -4.24 -0.42
CA LEU A 71 -0.15 -4.40 -0.38
C LEU A 71 -0.80 -3.11 0.11
N ARG A 72 -1.74 -2.58 -0.66
CA ARG A 72 -2.57 -1.44 -0.27
C ARG A 72 -4.04 -1.83 -0.37
N ILE A 73 -4.72 -1.90 0.77
CA ILE A 73 -6.15 -2.18 0.78
C ILE A 73 -6.92 -0.90 0.49
N GLU A 74 -7.74 -0.93 -0.56
CA GLU A 74 -8.55 0.20 -1.02
C GLU A 74 -9.95 0.09 -0.42
N ASP A 75 -10.21 0.80 0.67
CA ASP A 75 -11.46 0.78 1.44
C ASP A 75 -12.38 1.98 1.16
N THR A 76 -12.24 2.60 -0.01
CA THR A 76 -13.01 3.80 -0.37
C THR A 76 -14.50 3.56 -0.62
N ASP A 77 -14.93 2.31 -0.78
CA ASP A 77 -16.31 1.93 -1.00
C ASP A 77 -16.91 1.21 0.24
N ALA A 78 -17.26 1.98 1.24
CA ALA A 78 -17.82 1.47 2.48
C ALA A 78 -19.10 0.61 2.32
N LYS A 79 -19.83 0.77 1.20
CA LYS A 79 -21.03 -0.04 0.93
C LYS A 79 -20.73 -1.47 0.51
N ARG A 80 -19.52 -1.72 -0.01
CA ARG A 80 -19.05 -3.04 -0.45
C ARG A 80 -18.00 -3.64 0.45
N GLU A 81 -17.60 -2.92 1.49
CA GLU A 81 -16.69 -3.43 2.49
C GLU A 81 -17.34 -4.56 3.28
N VAL A 82 -16.62 -5.69 3.38
CA VAL A 82 -17.05 -6.85 4.17
C VAL A 82 -16.18 -6.95 5.41
N GLU A 83 -16.80 -7.05 6.56
CA GLU A 83 -16.09 -7.20 7.84
C GLU A 83 -15.15 -8.43 7.80
N GLY A 84 -13.90 -8.24 8.22
CA GLY A 84 -12.88 -9.28 8.18
C GLY A 84 -12.33 -9.62 6.79
N ALA A 85 -12.78 -8.94 5.71
CA ALA A 85 -12.31 -9.22 4.36
C ALA A 85 -10.82 -8.87 4.17
N ALA A 86 -10.34 -7.82 4.81
CA ALA A 86 -8.92 -7.45 4.77
C ALA A 86 -8.02 -8.55 5.35
N GLU A 87 -8.38 -9.09 6.52
CA GLU A 87 -7.67 -10.24 7.12
C GLU A 87 -7.77 -11.49 6.25
N GLY A 88 -8.94 -11.77 5.73
CA GLY A 88 -9.19 -12.91 4.84
C GLY A 88 -8.34 -12.81 3.57
N LEU A 89 -8.20 -11.62 3.01
CA LEU A 89 -7.33 -11.32 1.88
C LEU A 89 -5.88 -11.65 2.20
N ILE A 90 -5.34 -11.13 3.30
CA ILE A 90 -3.95 -11.36 3.71
C ILE A 90 -3.68 -12.86 3.94
N LYS A 91 -4.57 -13.54 4.65
CA LYS A 91 -4.47 -14.99 4.87
C LYS A 91 -4.51 -15.78 3.56
N THR A 92 -5.35 -15.35 2.61
CA THR A 92 -5.45 -15.99 1.30
C THR A 92 -4.16 -15.80 0.49
N LEU A 93 -3.62 -14.58 0.43
CA LEU A 93 -2.34 -14.32 -0.25
C LEU A 93 -1.22 -15.19 0.33
N ALA A 94 -1.09 -15.24 1.65
CA ALA A 94 -0.10 -16.06 2.33
C ALA A 94 -0.25 -17.56 2.01
N LYS A 95 -1.49 -18.07 1.95
CA LYS A 95 -1.79 -19.46 1.58
C LYS A 95 -1.30 -19.83 0.18
N TYR A 96 -1.33 -18.87 -0.75
CA TYR A 96 -0.82 -19.05 -2.12
C TYR A 96 0.66 -18.67 -2.27
N GLY A 97 1.37 -18.40 -1.18
CA GLY A 97 2.79 -18.05 -1.18
C GLY A 97 3.07 -16.66 -1.75
N ILE A 98 2.08 -15.77 -1.72
CA ILE A 98 2.21 -14.38 -2.13
C ILE A 98 2.48 -13.55 -0.87
N ASN A 99 3.72 -13.08 -0.72
CA ASN A 99 4.18 -12.38 0.47
C ASN A 99 4.52 -10.94 0.12
N PHE A 100 3.90 -10.00 0.81
CA PHE A 100 4.23 -8.58 0.67
C PHE A 100 5.28 -8.15 1.70
N ASP A 101 6.09 -7.17 1.33
CA ASP A 101 7.19 -6.64 2.14
C ASP A 101 6.75 -5.41 2.93
N GLU A 102 5.82 -4.64 2.38
CA GLU A 102 5.27 -3.43 2.98
C GLU A 102 3.76 -3.36 2.78
N GLY A 103 3.07 -2.59 3.60
CA GLY A 103 1.67 -2.23 3.38
C GLY A 103 0.74 -2.61 4.51
N ALA A 104 -0.37 -3.27 4.23
CA ALA A 104 -1.46 -3.50 5.18
C ALA A 104 -0.99 -4.23 6.44
N ILE A 105 -0.87 -3.49 7.51
CA ILE A 105 -0.67 -4.03 8.85
C ILE A 105 -2.03 -4.01 9.53
N LEU A 106 -2.50 -5.17 9.92
CA LEU A 106 -3.74 -5.33 10.70
C LEU A 106 -3.43 -5.20 12.19
N ASP A 107 -2.70 -4.17 12.56
CA ASP A 107 -2.40 -3.85 13.94
C ASP A 107 -3.09 -2.53 14.28
N GLU A 108 -3.85 -2.52 15.36
CA GLU A 108 -4.56 -1.32 15.85
C GLU A 108 -3.62 -0.21 16.35
N ASN A 109 -2.32 -0.46 16.34
CA ASN A 109 -1.28 0.50 16.69
C ASN A 109 -0.47 0.94 15.49
#